data_e5a6c3764eee7b1658695bf8144c2827
#
_entry.id   e5a6c3764eee7b1658695bf8144c2827
#
_cell.length_a   1.000
_cell.length_b   1.000
_cell.length_c   1.000
_cell.angle_alpha   90.00
_cell.angle_beta   90.00
_cell.angle_gamma   90.00
#
_symmetry.space_group_name_H-M   'P 1'
#
loop_
_entity.id
_entity.type
_entity.pdbx_description
1 polymer ?
#
loop_
_entity_poly.entity_id
_entity_poly.type
_entity_poly.pdbx_seq_one_letter_code
_entity_poly.pdbx_strand_id
1 'polypeptide(L)'
;MKVLILNLIIILITLIITIGFLLNPIIPPIFSPQVESISIAPRAADPNNDETFVPPHISLSGESTISWTNDDSIEHTVTFDKEGLFDSGPISPGDSFDNTFDIPGKFDYHCSIHPFMTGTVVIN
;
A
#
# COMPACT_ATOMS: atom_id res chain seq x y z
N MET A 1 7.36 19.18 -59.52
CA MET A 1 6.25 19.57 -58.62
C MET A 1 5.88 18.48 -57.63
N LYS A 2 5.56 17.25 -58.04
CA LYS A 2 5.18 16.16 -57.14
C LYS A 2 6.23 15.79 -56.07
N VAL A 3 7.52 15.77 -56.45
CA VAL A 3 8.63 15.45 -55.49
C VAL A 3 8.81 16.54 -54.47
N LEU A 4 8.62 17.80 -54.84
CA LEU A 4 8.74 18.94 -53.93
C LEU A 4 7.61 18.92 -52.86
N ILE A 5 6.41 18.58 -53.28
CA ILE A 5 5.23 18.46 -52.38
C ILE A 5 5.43 17.28 -51.42
N LEU A 6 5.94 16.13 -51.91
CA LEU A 6 6.20 14.96 -51.10
C LEU A 6 7.25 15.25 -50.00
N ASN A 7 8.34 15.92 -50.38
CA ASN A 7 9.38 16.32 -49.40
C ASN A 7 8.83 17.32 -48.35
N LEU A 8 7.98 18.25 -48.77
CA LEU A 8 7.36 19.20 -47.84
C LEU A 8 6.44 18.48 -46.81
N ILE A 9 5.69 17.48 -47.26
CA ILE A 9 4.81 16.69 -46.43
C ILE A 9 5.63 15.87 -45.40
N ILE A 10 6.74 15.26 -45.84
CA ILE A 10 7.64 14.48 -44.95
C ILE A 10 8.23 15.39 -43.86
N ILE A 11 8.71 16.58 -44.23
CA ILE A 11 9.27 17.56 -43.28
C ILE A 11 8.19 18.01 -42.27
N LEU A 12 6.96 18.23 -42.73
CA LEU A 12 5.85 18.65 -41.85
C LEU A 12 5.48 17.54 -40.86
N ILE A 13 5.42 16.29 -41.31
CA ILE A 13 5.12 15.13 -40.46
C ILE A 13 6.21 14.91 -39.40
N THR A 14 7.50 15.01 -39.82
CA THR A 14 8.61 14.87 -38.85
C THR A 14 8.60 16.01 -37.82
N LEU A 15 8.29 17.23 -38.24
CA LEU A 15 8.17 18.37 -37.33
C LEU A 15 7.03 18.20 -36.30
N ILE A 16 5.88 17.68 -36.73
CA ILE A 16 4.75 17.42 -35.86
C ILE A 16 5.09 16.34 -34.84
N ILE A 17 5.77 15.27 -35.26
CA ILE A 17 6.21 14.18 -34.37
C ILE A 17 7.21 14.68 -33.33
N THR A 18 8.19 15.50 -33.74
CA THR A 18 9.22 16.05 -32.84
C THR A 18 8.63 17.05 -31.85
N ILE A 19 7.71 17.92 -32.28
CA ILE A 19 7.01 18.87 -31.41
C ILE A 19 6.09 18.11 -30.43
N GLY A 20 5.39 17.09 -30.88
CA GLY A 20 4.55 16.24 -30.03
C GLY A 20 5.36 15.54 -28.93
N PHE A 21 6.58 15.13 -29.21
CA PHE A 21 7.47 14.52 -28.22
C PHE A 21 8.03 15.56 -27.23
N LEU A 22 8.29 16.79 -27.66
CA LEU A 22 8.78 17.88 -26.80
C LEU A 22 7.69 18.50 -25.93
N LEU A 23 6.43 18.40 -26.36
CA LEU A 23 5.27 18.94 -25.62
C LEU A 23 4.60 17.90 -24.73
N ASN A 24 5.06 16.66 -24.73
CA ASN A 24 4.59 15.65 -23.80
C ASN A 24 5.32 15.89 -22.46
N PRO A 25 4.70 16.55 -21.46
CA PRO A 25 5.33 16.62 -20.16
C PRO A 25 5.52 15.20 -19.66
N ILE A 26 6.75 14.83 -19.34
CA ILE A 26 7.02 13.66 -18.52
C ILE A 26 6.40 14.01 -17.16
N ILE A 27 5.11 13.74 -17.02
CA ILE A 27 4.44 13.82 -15.73
C ILE A 27 5.04 12.65 -14.95
N PRO A 28 5.87 12.92 -13.92
CA PRO A 28 6.34 11.83 -13.08
C PRO A 28 5.10 11.13 -12.53
N PRO A 29 5.12 9.81 -12.33
CA PRO A 29 4.01 9.12 -11.72
C PRO A 29 3.69 9.86 -10.42
N ILE A 30 2.47 10.38 -10.31
CA ILE A 30 1.98 10.98 -9.07
C ILE A 30 1.91 9.78 -8.11
N PHE A 31 2.95 9.65 -7.28
CA PHE A 31 2.96 8.68 -6.20
C PHE A 31 1.95 9.19 -5.16
N SER A 32 0.72 8.75 -5.28
CA SER A 32 -0.28 8.97 -4.22
C SER A 32 0.03 7.98 -3.10
N PRO A 33 0.05 8.40 -1.83
CA PRO A 33 0.20 7.49 -0.71
C PRO A 33 -0.84 6.37 -0.85
N GLN A 34 -0.36 5.12 -0.84
CA GLN A 34 -1.25 3.97 -0.85
C GLN A 34 -1.84 3.82 0.54
N VAL A 35 -3.16 3.77 0.62
CA VAL A 35 -3.86 3.43 1.87
C VAL A 35 -4.47 2.05 1.67
N GLU A 36 -4.00 1.09 2.46
CA GLU A 36 -4.45 -0.29 2.41
C GLU A 36 -5.07 -0.69 3.74
N SER A 37 -6.03 -1.61 3.72
CA SER A 37 -6.74 -2.02 4.92
C SER A 37 -6.52 -3.49 5.25
N ILE A 38 -6.40 -3.76 6.55
CA ILE A 38 -6.34 -5.11 7.11
C ILE A 38 -7.49 -5.22 8.12
N SER A 39 -8.33 -6.22 7.95
CA SER A 39 -9.37 -6.55 8.94
C SER A 39 -8.78 -7.43 10.04
N ILE A 40 -9.05 -7.10 11.29
CA ILE A 40 -8.99 -8.05 12.39
C ILE A 40 -10.32 -8.80 12.35
N ALA A 41 -10.28 -10.02 11.83
CA ALA A 41 -11.47 -10.73 11.39
C ALA A 41 -12.41 -11.10 12.55
N PRO A 42 -13.70 -11.27 12.29
CA PRO A 42 -14.61 -11.83 13.29
C PRO A 42 -14.12 -13.17 13.83
N ARG A 43 -14.14 -13.34 15.15
CA ARG A 43 -13.62 -14.52 15.86
C ARG A 43 -12.08 -14.68 15.74
N ALA A 44 -11.34 -13.60 15.53
CA ALA A 44 -9.89 -13.63 15.47
C ALA A 44 -9.24 -14.15 16.77
N ALA A 45 -9.91 -14.03 17.90
CA ALA A 45 -9.46 -14.57 19.18
C ALA A 45 -9.65 -16.09 19.35
N ASP A 46 -10.33 -16.77 18.43
CA ASP A 46 -10.47 -18.22 18.44
C ASP A 46 -9.20 -18.88 17.86
N PRO A 47 -8.42 -19.65 18.64
CA PRO A 47 -7.19 -20.26 18.16
C PRO A 47 -7.40 -21.33 17.07
N ASN A 48 -8.65 -21.72 16.80
CA ASN A 48 -9.01 -22.61 15.71
C ASN A 48 -9.46 -21.86 14.45
N ASN A 49 -9.45 -20.51 14.49
CA ASN A 49 -9.74 -19.67 13.33
C ASN A 49 -8.44 -19.34 12.60
N ASP A 50 -8.31 -19.78 11.36
CA ASP A 50 -7.13 -19.49 10.51
C ASP A 50 -7.11 -18.04 10.01
N GLU A 51 -8.26 -17.36 10.03
CA GLU A 51 -8.40 -15.98 9.58
C GLU A 51 -8.37 -15.03 10.79
N THR A 52 -7.19 -14.49 11.11
CA THR A 52 -7.01 -13.56 12.22
C THR A 52 -6.83 -12.13 11.75
N PHE A 53 -5.76 -11.84 11.00
CA PHE A 53 -5.57 -10.61 10.21
C PHE A 53 -5.82 -10.92 8.74
N VAL A 54 -6.65 -10.14 8.06
CA VAL A 54 -7.04 -10.38 6.66
C VAL A 54 -6.83 -9.13 5.81
N PRO A 55 -5.90 -9.18 4.84
CA PRO A 55 -4.96 -10.25 4.55
C PRO A 55 -3.85 -10.37 5.61
N PRO A 56 -3.30 -11.58 5.88
CA PRO A 56 -2.23 -11.76 6.86
C PRO A 56 -0.87 -11.26 6.38
N HIS A 57 -0.70 -11.11 5.06
CA HIS A 57 0.52 -10.61 4.42
C HIS A 57 0.17 -9.56 3.38
N ILE A 58 0.84 -8.41 3.44
CA ILE A 58 0.69 -7.35 2.46
C ILE A 58 2.08 -6.88 2.00
N SER A 59 2.21 -6.59 0.69
CA SER A 59 3.44 -6.05 0.13
C SER A 59 3.13 -4.81 -0.70
N LEU A 60 3.75 -3.70 -0.33
CA LEU A 60 3.51 -2.38 -0.91
C LEU A 60 4.83 -1.76 -1.37
N SER A 61 4.75 -0.69 -2.16
CA SER A 61 5.92 0.04 -2.67
C SER A 61 5.87 1.49 -2.24
N GLY A 62 7.00 1.96 -1.69
CA GLY A 62 7.16 3.34 -1.23
C GLY A 62 6.37 3.65 0.04
N GLU A 63 6.21 4.94 0.36
CA GLU A 63 5.44 5.39 1.51
C GLU A 63 4.00 4.90 1.43
N SER A 64 3.55 4.16 2.45
CA SER A 64 2.24 3.52 2.49
C SER A 64 1.63 3.58 3.87
N THR A 65 0.33 3.86 3.94
CA THR A 65 -0.43 3.82 5.20
C THR A 65 -1.29 2.56 5.22
N ILE A 66 -1.25 1.85 6.33
CA ILE A 66 -2.10 0.69 6.57
C ILE A 66 -3.05 1.03 7.71
N SER A 67 -4.33 0.70 7.49
CA SER A 67 -5.41 0.82 8.47
C SER A 67 -5.84 -0.56 8.93
N TRP A 68 -5.70 -0.88 10.21
CA TRP A 68 -6.23 -2.10 10.81
C TRP A 68 -7.58 -1.78 11.45
N THR A 69 -8.64 -2.43 10.97
CA THR A 69 -9.99 -2.27 11.52
C THR A 69 -10.37 -3.50 12.34
N ASN A 70 -10.84 -3.29 13.56
CA ASN A 70 -11.30 -4.39 14.40
C ASN A 70 -12.76 -4.75 14.08
N ASP A 71 -12.93 -5.78 13.25
CA ASP A 71 -14.23 -6.35 12.90
C ASP A 71 -14.66 -7.49 13.85
N ASP A 72 -13.84 -7.80 14.86
CA ASP A 72 -14.20 -8.76 15.92
C ASP A 72 -15.04 -8.09 17.02
N SER A 73 -15.58 -8.90 17.92
CA SER A 73 -16.44 -8.47 19.04
C SER A 73 -15.67 -8.14 20.32
N ILE A 74 -14.34 -8.33 20.34
CA ILE A 74 -13.47 -8.07 21.49
C ILE A 74 -12.27 -7.20 21.08
N GLU A 75 -11.53 -6.72 22.09
CA GLU A 75 -10.33 -5.89 21.87
C GLU A 75 -9.15 -6.70 21.34
N HIS A 76 -8.40 -6.07 20.45
CA HIS A 76 -7.15 -6.57 19.88
C HIS A 76 -6.09 -5.49 19.89
N THR A 77 -4.83 -5.86 19.60
CA THR A 77 -3.73 -4.91 19.36
C THR A 77 -3.03 -5.20 18.03
N VAL A 78 -2.30 -4.22 17.53
CA VAL A 78 -1.29 -4.36 16.48
C VAL A 78 0.04 -3.97 17.09
N THR A 79 0.83 -4.97 17.46
CA THR A 79 2.09 -4.81 18.16
C THR A 79 3.22 -5.35 17.29
N PHE A 80 4.22 -4.51 16.97
CA PHE A 80 5.35 -4.96 16.15
C PHE A 80 6.30 -5.82 16.96
N ASP A 81 6.83 -6.88 16.32
CA ASP A 81 7.73 -7.84 16.98
C ASP A 81 9.07 -7.23 17.35
N LYS A 82 9.48 -6.17 16.66
CA LYS A 82 10.72 -5.45 16.96
C LYS A 82 10.45 -4.33 17.95
N GLU A 83 11.07 -4.42 19.14
CA GLU A 83 10.97 -3.40 20.17
C GLU A 83 11.25 -1.97 19.66
N GLY A 84 10.44 -1.02 20.11
CA GLY A 84 10.60 0.40 19.82
C GLY A 84 10.02 0.87 18.49
N LEU A 85 9.41 -0.02 17.68
CA LEU A 85 8.71 0.46 16.47
C LEU A 85 7.36 1.04 16.86
N PHE A 86 6.41 0.27 17.32
CA PHE A 86 5.23 0.78 18.02
C PHE A 86 4.25 -0.33 18.44
N ASP A 87 3.27 0.09 19.24
CA ASP A 87 2.13 -0.70 19.70
C ASP A 87 0.88 0.19 19.58
N SER A 88 -0.18 -0.33 18.97
CA SER A 88 -1.45 0.40 18.84
C SER A 88 -2.16 0.66 20.17
N GLY A 89 -1.79 -0.11 21.20
CA GLY A 89 -2.69 -0.28 22.35
C GLY A 89 -3.97 -1.03 21.94
N PRO A 90 -4.95 -1.13 22.87
CA PRO A 90 -6.23 -1.78 22.59
C PRO A 90 -7.03 -1.06 21.50
N ILE A 91 -7.45 -1.80 20.48
CA ILE A 91 -8.37 -1.39 19.43
C ILE A 91 -9.72 -2.01 19.76
N SER A 92 -10.70 -1.18 20.10
CA SER A 92 -12.05 -1.66 20.43
C SER A 92 -12.82 -2.16 19.20
N PRO A 93 -13.84 -3.01 19.37
CA PRO A 93 -14.70 -3.42 18.27
C PRO A 93 -15.26 -2.24 17.47
N GLY A 94 -15.04 -2.26 16.15
CA GLY A 94 -15.44 -1.21 15.21
C GLY A 94 -14.46 -0.04 15.07
N ASP A 95 -13.42 0.03 15.91
CA ASP A 95 -12.38 1.05 15.81
C ASP A 95 -11.26 0.62 14.85
N SER A 96 -10.44 1.58 14.42
CA SER A 96 -9.31 1.37 13.53
C SER A 96 -8.05 2.00 14.10
N PHE A 97 -6.91 1.45 13.68
CA PHE A 97 -5.58 1.97 13.94
C PHE A 97 -4.81 2.11 12.64
N ASP A 98 -4.21 3.26 12.42
CA ASP A 98 -3.46 3.59 11.21
C ASP A 98 -1.97 3.73 11.50
N ASN A 99 -1.12 3.19 10.62
CA ASN A 99 0.31 3.47 10.64
C ASN A 99 0.87 3.70 9.23
N THR A 100 1.73 4.71 9.11
CA THR A 100 2.45 5.01 7.87
C THR A 100 3.87 4.47 7.95
N PHE A 101 4.24 3.71 6.92
CA PHE A 101 5.58 3.18 6.71
C PHE A 101 6.27 4.02 5.64
N ASP A 102 7.37 4.67 6.02
CA ASP A 102 8.15 5.59 5.17
C ASP A 102 9.52 5.02 4.78
N ILE A 103 9.89 3.85 5.32
CA ILE A 103 11.15 3.16 5.02
C ILE A 103 10.89 1.74 4.51
N PRO A 104 11.68 1.25 3.53
CA PRO A 104 11.64 -0.13 3.10
C PRO A 104 11.98 -1.09 4.23
N GLY A 105 11.29 -2.24 4.25
CA GLY A 105 11.56 -3.25 5.27
C GLY A 105 10.46 -4.29 5.39
N LYS A 106 10.74 -5.29 6.23
CA LYS A 106 9.78 -6.30 6.66
C LYS A 106 9.38 -6.01 8.11
N PHE A 107 8.07 -5.93 8.34
CA PHE A 107 7.46 -5.58 9.61
C PHE A 107 6.52 -6.71 10.03
N ASP A 108 7.03 -7.60 10.85
CA ASP A 108 6.22 -8.65 11.48
C ASP A 108 5.52 -8.07 12.71
N TYR A 109 4.26 -8.45 12.90
CA TYR A 109 3.44 -7.97 14.01
C TYR A 109 2.50 -9.06 14.53
N HIS A 110 2.01 -8.87 15.75
CA HIS A 110 1.07 -9.77 16.42
C HIS A 110 0.05 -9.00 17.26
N CYS A 111 -0.95 -9.69 17.77
CA CYS A 111 -1.80 -9.17 18.82
C CYS A 111 -1.20 -9.53 20.19
N SER A 112 -0.88 -8.55 21.03
CA SER A 112 -0.29 -8.80 22.36
C SER A 112 -1.25 -9.50 23.33
N ILE A 113 -2.56 -9.36 23.11
CA ILE A 113 -3.61 -10.06 23.90
C ILE A 113 -3.75 -11.51 23.45
N HIS A 114 -3.58 -11.78 22.15
CA HIS A 114 -3.72 -13.09 21.51
C HIS A 114 -2.48 -13.38 20.63
N PRO A 115 -1.33 -13.79 21.21
CA PRO A 115 -0.04 -13.83 20.50
C PRO A 115 0.04 -14.81 19.32
N PHE A 116 -0.92 -15.70 19.14
CA PHE A 116 -1.03 -16.58 17.97
C PHE A 116 -1.52 -15.85 16.72
N MET A 117 -2.15 -14.69 16.87
CA MET A 117 -2.55 -13.83 15.76
C MET A 117 -1.33 -13.08 15.24
N THR A 118 -0.90 -13.38 14.04
CA THR A 118 0.30 -12.78 13.44
C THR A 118 0.04 -12.26 12.03
N GLY A 119 0.80 -11.25 11.63
CA GLY A 119 0.76 -10.69 10.29
C GLY A 119 2.10 -10.10 9.87
N THR A 120 2.24 -9.76 8.59
CA THR A 120 3.47 -9.20 8.02
C THR A 120 3.14 -8.10 7.02
N VAL A 121 3.82 -6.97 7.14
CA VAL A 121 3.87 -5.90 6.14
C VAL A 121 5.26 -5.87 5.53
N VAL A 122 5.34 -5.82 4.20
CA VAL A 122 6.58 -5.62 3.44
C VAL A 122 6.48 -4.32 2.65
N ILE A 123 7.45 -3.44 2.84
CA ILE A 123 7.60 -2.20 2.05
C ILE A 123 8.84 -2.34 1.17
N ASN A 124 8.67 -2.17 -0.17
CA ASN A 124 9.71 -2.30 -1.19
C ASN A 124 10.23 -0.94 -1.65
#